data_0dfd0e662f2976cba10e50758525dace
#
_entry.id   0dfd0e662f2976cba10e50758525dace
#
_cell.length_a   1.000
_cell.length_b   1.000
_cell.length_c   1.000
_cell.angle_alpha   90.00
_cell.angle_beta   90.00
_cell.angle_gamma   90.00
#
_symmetry.space_group_name_H-M   'P 1'
#
loop_
_entity.id
_entity.type
_entity.pdbx_description
1 polymer ?
#
loop_
_entity_poly.entity_id
_entity_poly.type
_entity_poly.pdbx_seq_one_letter_code
_entity_poly.pdbx_strand_id
1 'polypeptide(L)'
;MTEEQNEHYLYMQLIEASCFVDTNEQIEYPPVALSYGEKLLKSSKGDTLLPIPICSYGNISCVSAPPKTKKSFFISLIASVYLSGQNIYGGKIRGHRGNGSLVHIDTEQGLWHSQRTFKRPFLMDSKIDKTKYNTFALRTIPFNVRMEFLEYYLSKLKEPSLICLDGVADMVADVNDLTSCNACTQKLMELSARLIVI
;
A
#
# COMPACT_ATOMS: atom_id res chain seq x y z
N MET A 1 6.26 35.70 24.87
CA MET A 1 5.77 34.77 23.84
C MET A 1 4.26 34.89 23.82
N THR A 2 3.66 35.06 22.67
CA THR A 2 2.19 35.02 22.53
C THR A 2 1.70 33.57 22.72
N GLU A 3 0.41 33.38 22.98
CA GLU A 3 -0.19 32.04 23.13
C GLU A 3 0.07 31.17 21.86
N GLU A 4 -0.14 31.76 20.67
CA GLU A 4 0.14 31.12 19.38
C GLU A 4 1.63 30.71 19.20
N GLN A 5 2.56 31.56 19.65
CA GLN A 5 3.99 31.23 19.63
C GLN A 5 4.33 30.08 20.57
N ASN A 6 3.64 29.98 21.70
CA ASN A 6 3.84 28.90 22.66
C ASN A 6 3.28 27.58 22.13
N GLU A 7 2.09 27.57 21.52
CA GLU A 7 1.51 26.39 20.87
C GLU A 7 2.41 25.87 19.75
N HIS A 8 2.90 26.78 18.89
CA HIS A 8 3.83 26.40 17.81
C HIS A 8 5.13 25.80 18.37
N TYR A 9 5.68 26.37 19.44
CA TYR A 9 6.89 25.84 20.08
C TYR A 9 6.68 24.43 20.65
N LEU A 10 5.56 24.19 21.34
CA LEU A 10 5.19 22.87 21.85
C LEU A 10 5.02 21.85 20.72
N TYR A 11 4.40 22.28 19.62
CA TYR A 11 4.25 21.43 18.43
C TYR A 11 5.60 21.03 17.84
N MET A 12 6.57 21.97 17.75
CA MET A 12 7.92 21.67 17.27
C MET A 12 8.66 20.70 18.20
N GLN A 13 8.50 20.83 19.51
CA GLN A 13 9.06 19.87 20.47
C GLN A 13 8.48 18.47 20.32
N LEU A 14 7.18 18.36 20.04
CA LEU A 14 6.55 17.06 19.73
C LEU A 14 7.10 16.44 18.47
N ILE A 15 7.31 17.24 17.41
CA ILE A 15 7.95 16.76 16.17
C ILE A 15 9.38 16.30 16.44
N GLU A 16 10.18 17.11 17.15
CA GLU A 16 11.55 16.74 17.51
C GLU A 16 11.60 15.39 18.25
N ALA A 17 10.77 15.23 19.27
CA ALA A 17 10.72 13.99 20.05
C ALA A 17 10.24 12.78 19.22
N SER A 18 9.29 12.98 18.30
CA SER A 18 8.72 11.90 17.49
C SER A 18 9.58 11.51 16.28
N CYS A 19 10.41 12.45 15.80
CA CYS A 19 11.25 12.24 14.61
C CYS A 19 12.71 11.94 14.97
N PHE A 20 13.10 12.04 16.24
CA PHE A 20 14.46 11.71 16.67
C PHE A 20 14.73 10.21 16.46
N VAL A 21 15.84 9.90 15.79
CA VAL A 21 16.30 8.52 15.58
C VAL A 21 17.61 8.34 16.33
N ASP A 22 17.61 7.53 17.38
CA ASP A 22 18.85 7.12 18.03
C ASP A 22 19.57 6.09 17.14
N THR A 23 20.73 6.48 16.61
CA THR A 23 21.57 5.61 15.76
C THR A 23 22.19 4.44 16.50
N ASN A 24 22.13 4.41 17.83
CA ASN A 24 22.58 3.29 18.65
C ASN A 24 21.45 2.27 18.91
N GLU A 25 20.21 2.64 18.65
CA GLU A 25 19.06 1.76 18.78
C GLU A 25 18.92 0.87 17.56
N GLN A 26 18.66 -0.42 17.77
CA GLN A 26 18.36 -1.34 16.69
C GLN A 26 16.87 -1.28 16.35
N ILE A 27 16.53 -0.55 15.30
CA ILE A 27 15.16 -0.49 14.79
C ILE A 27 14.88 -1.78 14.01
N GLU A 28 13.75 -2.40 14.31
CA GLU A 28 13.30 -3.60 13.59
C GLU A 28 12.93 -3.27 12.14
N TYR A 29 13.23 -4.22 11.24
CA TYR A 29 12.83 -4.10 9.84
C TYR A 29 11.30 -4.13 9.73
N PRO A 30 10.67 -3.24 8.94
CA PRO A 30 9.21 -3.23 8.80
C PRO A 30 8.70 -4.57 8.27
N PRO A 31 7.57 -5.08 8.79
CA PRO A 31 7.01 -6.35 8.35
C PRO A 31 6.82 -6.39 6.83
N VAL A 32 7.22 -7.50 6.22
CA VAL A 32 7.10 -7.70 4.77
C VAL A 32 5.65 -8.02 4.42
N ALA A 33 5.14 -7.42 3.35
CA ALA A 33 3.82 -7.72 2.81
C ALA A 33 3.86 -8.65 1.60
N LEU A 34 4.85 -8.41 0.73
CA LEU A 34 5.13 -9.23 -0.44
C LEU A 34 6.63 -9.43 -0.57
N SER A 35 7.06 -10.65 -0.87
CA SER A 35 8.47 -10.99 -1.08
C SER A 35 8.69 -11.71 -2.40
N TYR A 36 9.94 -11.64 -2.90
CA TYR A 36 10.42 -12.40 -4.05
C TYR A 36 11.64 -13.21 -3.67
N GLY A 37 11.44 -14.50 -3.47
CA GLY A 37 12.51 -15.39 -3.02
C GLY A 37 12.96 -15.11 -1.57
N GLU A 38 14.08 -15.69 -1.22
CA GLU A 38 14.67 -15.62 0.12
C GLU A 38 16.19 -15.42 0.00
N LYS A 39 16.78 -14.72 0.96
CA LYS A 39 18.24 -14.61 1.10
C LYS A 39 18.69 -15.23 2.42
N LEU A 40 19.86 -15.87 2.38
CA LEU A 40 20.48 -16.42 3.57
C LEU A 40 21.20 -15.30 4.32
N LEU A 41 20.78 -15.03 5.53
CA LEU A 41 21.50 -14.19 6.48
C LEU A 41 22.34 -15.07 7.38
N LYS A 42 23.67 -14.97 7.24
CA LYS A 42 24.63 -15.65 8.11
C LYS A 42 24.85 -14.84 9.38
N SER A 43 24.65 -15.45 10.52
CA SER A 43 24.84 -14.83 11.83
C SER A 43 25.61 -15.77 12.77
N SER A 44 26.29 -15.20 13.76
CA SER A 44 26.94 -15.98 14.85
C SER A 44 25.94 -16.80 15.68
N LYS A 45 24.63 -16.48 15.60
CA LYS A 45 23.54 -17.21 16.26
C LYS A 45 22.90 -18.29 15.37
N GLY A 46 23.39 -18.46 14.13
CA GLY A 46 22.87 -19.38 13.14
C GLY A 46 22.41 -18.69 11.86
N ASP A 47 22.33 -19.46 10.79
CA ASP A 47 21.87 -18.98 9.49
C ASP A 47 20.35 -18.91 9.44
N THR A 48 19.80 -17.80 8.94
CA THR A 48 18.35 -17.56 8.83
C THR A 48 18.00 -17.19 7.39
N LEU A 49 16.95 -17.82 6.84
CA LEU A 49 16.38 -17.43 5.56
C LEU A 49 15.40 -16.27 5.77
N LEU A 50 15.67 -15.15 5.13
CA LEU A 50 14.81 -13.97 5.19
C LEU A 50 14.15 -13.72 3.82
N PRO A 51 12.85 -13.37 3.78
CA PRO A 51 12.19 -12.99 2.56
C PRO A 51 12.83 -11.73 1.97
N ILE A 52 13.02 -11.70 0.64
CA ILE A 52 13.46 -10.49 -0.07
C ILE A 52 12.22 -9.64 -0.33
N PRO A 53 12.07 -8.46 0.29
CA PRO A 53 10.84 -7.70 0.20
C PRO A 53 10.65 -7.08 -1.19
N ILE A 54 9.44 -7.20 -1.75
CA ILE A 54 8.94 -6.37 -2.85
C ILE A 54 8.30 -5.12 -2.25
N CYS A 55 7.51 -5.29 -1.20
CA CYS A 55 6.95 -4.19 -0.43
C CYS A 55 6.80 -4.58 1.05
N SER A 56 6.84 -3.57 1.91
CA SER A 56 6.74 -3.71 3.36
C SER A 56 5.62 -2.82 3.91
N TYR A 57 5.05 -3.19 5.05
CA TYR A 57 4.07 -2.35 5.73
C TYR A 57 4.71 -1.02 6.15
N GLY A 58 3.93 0.06 6.12
CA GLY A 58 4.41 1.41 6.39
C GLY A 58 5.13 2.09 5.22
N ASN A 59 5.16 1.48 4.02
CA ASN A 59 5.83 2.02 2.85
C ASN A 59 4.91 2.08 1.63
N ILE A 60 5.30 2.93 0.66
CA ILE A 60 4.67 3.02 -0.65
C ILE A 60 5.56 2.29 -1.66
N SER A 61 4.94 1.48 -2.51
CA SER A 61 5.57 0.89 -3.69
C SER A 61 4.86 1.36 -4.94
N CYS A 62 5.60 1.59 -6.02
CA CYS A 62 5.03 2.08 -7.28
C CYS A 62 5.28 1.08 -8.41
N VAL A 63 4.22 0.79 -9.16
CA VAL A 63 4.29 0.00 -10.39
C VAL A 63 4.10 0.94 -11.57
N SER A 64 5.19 1.27 -12.26
CA SER A 64 5.17 2.09 -13.46
C SER A 64 5.38 1.23 -14.70
N ALA A 65 4.54 1.44 -15.70
CA ALA A 65 4.65 0.74 -16.98
C ALA A 65 3.96 1.54 -18.09
N PRO A 66 4.44 1.47 -19.35
CA PRO A 66 3.77 2.08 -20.49
C PRO A 66 2.32 1.58 -20.66
N PRO A 67 1.47 2.34 -21.34
CA PRO A 67 0.11 1.89 -21.67
C PRO A 67 0.12 0.52 -22.38
N LYS A 68 -0.89 -0.30 -22.12
CA LYS A 68 -1.09 -1.65 -22.72
C LYS A 68 -0.05 -2.72 -22.33
N THR A 69 0.82 -2.49 -21.37
CA THR A 69 1.81 -3.47 -20.87
C THR A 69 1.25 -4.46 -19.83
N LYS A 70 -0.08 -4.51 -19.68
CA LYS A 70 -0.78 -5.43 -18.77
C LYS A 70 -0.54 -5.14 -17.27
N LYS A 71 -0.32 -3.87 -16.89
CA LYS A 71 -0.18 -3.42 -15.49
C LYS A 71 -1.28 -4.00 -14.59
N SER A 72 -2.55 -3.91 -14.99
CA SER A 72 -3.68 -4.44 -14.21
C SER A 72 -3.66 -5.98 -14.07
N PHE A 73 -2.99 -6.73 -14.95
CA PHE A 73 -2.77 -8.17 -14.75
C PHE A 73 -1.74 -8.42 -13.67
N PHE A 74 -0.67 -7.61 -13.65
CA PHE A 74 0.35 -7.69 -12.59
C PHE A 74 -0.26 -7.34 -11.22
N ILE A 75 -1.08 -6.30 -11.15
CA ILE A 75 -1.83 -5.96 -9.93
C ILE A 75 -2.76 -7.10 -9.50
N SER A 76 -3.45 -7.74 -10.46
CA SER A 76 -4.28 -8.91 -10.15
C SER A 76 -3.47 -10.10 -9.61
N LEU A 77 -2.24 -10.29 -10.12
CA LEU A 77 -1.31 -11.30 -9.60
C LEU A 77 -0.90 -10.97 -8.16
N ILE A 78 -0.49 -9.72 -7.90
CA ILE A 78 -0.15 -9.24 -6.55
C ILE A 78 -1.33 -9.46 -5.60
N ALA A 79 -2.53 -9.08 -6.02
CA ALA A 79 -3.76 -9.27 -5.25
C ALA A 79 -3.99 -10.75 -4.91
N SER A 80 -3.83 -11.65 -5.89
CA SER A 80 -3.98 -13.09 -5.68
C SER A 80 -2.98 -13.62 -4.68
N VAL A 81 -1.69 -13.30 -4.85
CA VAL A 81 -0.61 -13.75 -3.96
C VAL A 81 -0.79 -13.23 -2.55
N TYR A 82 -1.11 -11.94 -2.40
CA TYR A 82 -1.32 -11.33 -1.09
C TYR A 82 -2.52 -11.92 -0.37
N LEU A 83 -3.65 -12.07 -1.05
CA LEU A 83 -4.89 -12.60 -0.46
C LEU A 83 -4.80 -14.08 -0.11
N SER A 84 -4.12 -14.89 -0.92
CA SER A 84 -3.94 -16.31 -0.63
C SER A 84 -2.98 -16.55 0.53
N GLY A 85 -2.04 -15.63 0.77
CA GLY A 85 -0.95 -15.83 1.73
C GLY A 85 -0.02 -16.99 1.36
N GLN A 86 -0.17 -17.53 0.14
CA GLN A 86 0.54 -18.70 -0.33
C GLN A 86 1.58 -18.31 -1.37
N ASN A 87 2.52 -19.22 -1.53
CA ASN A 87 3.56 -19.15 -2.53
C ASN A 87 3.04 -19.78 -3.84
N ILE A 88 2.39 -18.99 -4.67
CA ILE A 88 1.89 -19.42 -5.99
C ILE A 88 2.84 -18.99 -7.10
N TYR A 89 2.65 -19.48 -8.31
CA TYR A 89 3.48 -19.19 -9.49
C TYR A 89 4.95 -19.61 -9.36
N GLY A 90 5.17 -20.89 -9.04
CA GLY A 90 6.50 -21.47 -8.95
C GLY A 90 7.28 -21.07 -7.71
N GLY A 91 6.62 -20.52 -6.72
CA GLY A 91 7.20 -20.36 -5.40
C GLY A 91 8.03 -19.09 -5.20
N LYS A 92 8.11 -18.23 -6.19
CA LYS A 92 9.02 -17.07 -6.12
C LYS A 92 8.40 -15.85 -5.47
N ILE A 93 7.08 -15.62 -5.66
CA ILE A 93 6.37 -14.49 -5.05
C ILE A 93 5.50 -15.01 -3.92
N ARG A 94 5.64 -14.41 -2.74
CA ARG A 94 4.92 -14.81 -1.54
C ARG A 94 4.22 -13.63 -0.89
N GLY A 95 2.94 -13.83 -0.49
CA GLY A 95 2.16 -12.88 0.29
C GLY A 95 2.30 -13.14 1.79
N HIS A 96 2.35 -12.07 2.58
CA HIS A 96 2.45 -12.10 4.04
C HIS A 96 1.31 -11.29 4.66
N ARG A 97 0.06 -11.63 4.29
CA ARG A 97 -1.14 -10.86 4.66
C ARG A 97 -1.44 -10.85 6.16
N GLY A 98 -1.15 -11.95 6.87
CA GLY A 98 -1.66 -12.13 8.23
C GLY A 98 -3.19 -12.07 8.27
N ASN A 99 -3.75 -11.25 9.16
CA ASN A 99 -5.20 -11.01 9.27
C ASN A 99 -5.70 -9.83 8.42
N GLY A 100 -4.81 -9.13 7.74
CA GLY A 100 -5.12 -7.94 6.95
C GLY A 100 -6.06 -8.22 5.76
N SER A 101 -6.45 -7.15 5.11
CA SER A 101 -7.29 -7.17 3.91
C SER A 101 -6.55 -6.54 2.74
N LEU A 102 -7.07 -6.70 1.53
CA LEU A 102 -6.68 -5.94 0.37
C LEU A 102 -7.81 -4.98 -0.01
N VAL A 103 -7.47 -3.71 -0.15
CA VAL A 103 -8.36 -2.68 -0.71
C VAL A 103 -7.86 -2.35 -2.10
N HIS A 104 -8.68 -2.56 -3.12
CA HIS A 104 -8.33 -2.28 -4.51
C HIS A 104 -9.25 -1.22 -5.07
N ILE A 105 -8.68 -0.08 -5.42
CA ILE A 105 -9.35 1.08 -5.97
C ILE A 105 -8.94 1.25 -7.42
N ASP A 106 -9.93 1.30 -8.30
CA ASP A 106 -9.77 1.57 -9.74
C ASP A 106 -10.42 2.91 -10.07
N THR A 107 -9.65 3.86 -10.54
CA THR A 107 -10.09 5.21 -10.91
C THR A 107 -10.16 5.41 -12.42
N GLU A 108 -9.56 4.50 -13.21
CA GLU A 108 -9.44 4.63 -14.67
C GLU A 108 -10.58 3.95 -15.43
N GLN A 109 -11.03 2.78 -14.96
CA GLN A 109 -11.90 1.92 -15.74
C GLN A 109 -13.38 2.11 -15.42
N GLY A 110 -14.24 1.86 -16.40
CA GLY A 110 -15.68 1.76 -16.16
C GLY A 110 -16.04 0.51 -15.38
N LEU A 111 -17.15 0.54 -14.66
CA LEU A 111 -17.58 -0.47 -13.67
C LEU A 111 -17.48 -1.92 -14.18
N TRP A 112 -17.86 -2.19 -15.43
CA TRP A 112 -17.79 -3.53 -16.01
C TRP A 112 -16.33 -4.03 -16.15
N HIS A 113 -15.42 -3.18 -16.58
CA HIS A 113 -14.01 -3.51 -16.74
C HIS A 113 -13.33 -3.68 -15.38
N SER A 114 -13.61 -2.78 -14.42
CA SER A 114 -13.14 -2.90 -13.04
C SER A 114 -13.59 -4.22 -12.42
N GLN A 115 -14.88 -4.59 -12.58
CA GLN A 115 -15.37 -5.87 -12.06
C GLN A 115 -14.62 -7.08 -12.64
N ARG A 116 -14.30 -7.06 -13.95
CA ARG A 116 -13.49 -8.13 -14.56
C ARG A 116 -12.08 -8.19 -13.96
N THR A 117 -11.47 -7.03 -13.73
CA THR A 117 -10.15 -6.93 -13.08
C THR A 117 -10.21 -7.48 -11.67
N PHE A 118 -11.20 -7.09 -10.89
CA PHE A 118 -11.39 -7.55 -9.50
C PHE A 118 -11.72 -9.04 -9.38
N LYS A 119 -12.28 -9.66 -10.40
CA LYS A 119 -12.53 -11.11 -10.44
C LYS A 119 -11.29 -11.95 -10.76
N ARG A 120 -10.26 -11.38 -11.39
CA ARG A 120 -9.07 -12.14 -11.82
C ARG A 120 -8.33 -12.85 -10.67
N PRO A 121 -8.11 -12.25 -9.48
CA PRO A 121 -7.47 -12.95 -8.38
C PRO A 121 -8.15 -14.29 -8.03
N PHE A 122 -9.49 -14.33 -8.06
CA PHE A 122 -10.24 -15.56 -7.79
C PHE A 122 -10.17 -16.61 -8.90
N LEU A 123 -9.85 -16.19 -10.13
CA LEU A 123 -9.57 -17.11 -11.23
C LEU A 123 -8.16 -17.70 -11.14
N MET A 124 -7.24 -16.98 -10.47
CA MET A 124 -5.87 -17.42 -10.23
C MET A 124 -5.79 -18.37 -9.04
N ASP A 125 -6.58 -18.10 -7.99
CA ASP A 125 -6.68 -18.95 -6.81
C ASP A 125 -8.13 -18.93 -6.25
N SER A 126 -8.83 -20.05 -6.40
CA SER A 126 -10.22 -20.20 -5.94
C SER A 126 -10.38 -20.27 -4.41
N LYS A 127 -9.28 -20.43 -3.66
CA LYS A 127 -9.27 -20.54 -2.19
C LYS A 127 -9.18 -19.19 -1.50
N ILE A 128 -9.08 -18.08 -2.25
CA ILE A 128 -9.02 -16.73 -1.69
C ILE A 128 -10.30 -16.43 -0.89
N ASP A 129 -10.10 -15.96 0.33
CA ASP A 129 -11.19 -15.45 1.17
C ASP A 129 -11.70 -14.12 0.61
N LYS A 130 -12.91 -14.18 0.03
CA LYS A 130 -13.56 -13.01 -0.59
C LYS A 130 -13.86 -11.89 0.40
N THR A 131 -14.01 -12.20 1.68
CA THR A 131 -14.30 -11.19 2.72
C THR A 131 -13.11 -10.28 3.01
N LYS A 132 -11.91 -10.67 2.57
CA LYS A 132 -10.67 -9.93 2.73
C LYS A 132 -10.29 -9.09 1.50
N TYR A 133 -11.13 -9.08 0.47
CA TYR A 133 -10.90 -8.31 -0.75
C TYR A 133 -12.00 -7.27 -0.95
N ASN A 134 -11.66 -6.02 -0.69
CA ASN A 134 -12.56 -4.87 -0.78
C ASN A 134 -12.24 -4.09 -2.05
N THR A 135 -13.20 -3.94 -2.95
CA THR A 135 -12.97 -3.38 -4.29
C THR A 135 -13.87 -2.20 -4.59
N PHE A 136 -13.32 -1.14 -5.15
CA PHE A 136 -14.05 0.11 -5.44
C PHE A 136 -13.69 0.64 -6.80
N ALA A 137 -14.69 0.93 -7.64
CA ALA A 137 -14.55 1.61 -8.92
C ALA A 137 -14.95 3.09 -8.74
N LEU A 138 -13.98 3.98 -8.69
CA LEU A 138 -14.17 5.40 -8.36
C LEU A 138 -14.12 6.33 -9.57
N ARG A 139 -14.12 5.81 -10.80
CA ARG A 139 -14.01 6.64 -12.00
C ARG A 139 -15.06 7.76 -12.08
N THR A 140 -16.30 7.51 -11.64
CA THR A 140 -17.39 8.48 -11.67
C THR A 140 -17.41 9.44 -10.48
N ILE A 141 -16.53 9.22 -9.51
CA ILE A 141 -16.42 10.06 -8.32
C ILE A 141 -15.47 11.22 -8.62
N PRO A 142 -15.82 12.48 -8.26
CA PRO A 142 -14.92 13.62 -8.40
C PRO A 142 -13.57 13.39 -7.68
N PHE A 143 -12.49 13.88 -8.29
CA PHE A 143 -11.12 13.63 -7.77
C PHE A 143 -10.93 14.09 -6.32
N ASN A 144 -11.50 15.24 -5.95
CA ASN A 144 -11.42 15.79 -4.60
C ASN A 144 -12.11 14.92 -3.54
N VAL A 145 -13.09 14.11 -3.92
CA VAL A 145 -13.81 13.19 -3.01
C VAL A 145 -13.13 11.83 -2.90
N ARG A 146 -12.32 11.45 -3.89
CA ARG A 146 -11.67 10.12 -3.92
C ARG A 146 -10.71 9.93 -2.74
N MET A 147 -9.92 10.96 -2.41
CA MET A 147 -8.99 10.91 -1.29
C MET A 147 -9.74 10.84 0.06
N GLU A 148 -10.79 11.63 0.21
CA GLU A 148 -11.65 11.60 1.40
C GLU A 148 -12.30 10.22 1.59
N PHE A 149 -12.76 9.61 0.48
CA PHE A 149 -13.30 8.26 0.51
C PHE A 149 -12.25 7.24 0.93
N LEU A 150 -11.01 7.36 0.41
CA LEU A 150 -9.90 6.49 0.81
C LEU A 150 -9.66 6.59 2.31
N GLU A 151 -9.48 7.79 2.85
CA GLU A 151 -9.30 8.02 4.28
C GLU A 151 -10.43 7.43 5.13
N TYR A 152 -11.68 7.74 4.74
CA TYR A 152 -12.86 7.19 5.40
C TYR A 152 -12.88 5.67 5.42
N TYR A 153 -12.55 5.05 4.29
CA TYR A 153 -12.56 3.59 4.22
C TYR A 153 -11.43 2.98 5.04
N LEU A 154 -10.25 3.56 4.98
CA LEU A 154 -9.08 3.08 5.71
C LEU A 154 -9.24 3.23 7.23
N SER A 155 -9.95 4.25 7.70
CA SER A 155 -10.24 4.43 9.13
C SER A 155 -11.04 3.27 9.74
N LYS A 156 -11.73 2.48 8.92
CA LYS A 156 -12.50 1.29 9.34
C LYS A 156 -11.66 0.03 9.43
N LEU A 157 -10.48 0.02 8.84
CA LEU A 157 -9.60 -1.16 8.87
C LEU A 157 -8.91 -1.23 10.24
N LYS A 158 -8.98 -2.41 10.85
CA LYS A 158 -8.37 -2.67 12.17
C LYS A 158 -6.98 -3.27 12.05
N GLU A 159 -6.72 -3.95 10.95
CA GLU A 159 -5.49 -4.70 10.73
C GLU A 159 -4.67 -4.06 9.60
N PRO A 160 -3.33 -4.15 9.66
CA PRO A 160 -2.47 -3.73 8.56
C PRO A 160 -2.91 -4.39 7.25
N SER A 161 -3.14 -3.59 6.23
CA SER A 161 -3.75 -4.03 4.97
C SER A 161 -2.97 -3.49 3.78
N LEU A 162 -3.11 -4.16 2.64
CA LEU A 162 -2.55 -3.71 1.37
C LEU A 162 -3.57 -2.87 0.62
N ILE A 163 -3.13 -1.73 0.08
CA ILE A 163 -3.96 -0.87 -0.75
C ILE A 163 -3.36 -0.81 -2.14
N CYS A 164 -4.15 -1.17 -3.13
CA CYS A 164 -3.81 -1.01 -4.54
C CYS A 164 -4.61 0.16 -5.12
N LEU A 165 -3.91 1.19 -5.60
CA LEU A 165 -4.48 2.31 -6.35
C LEU A 165 -4.15 2.14 -7.83
N ASP A 166 -5.09 1.64 -8.65
CA ASP A 166 -4.95 1.58 -10.10
C ASP A 166 -5.48 2.87 -10.70
N GLY A 167 -4.55 3.76 -11.11
CA GLY A 167 -4.84 5.10 -11.60
C GLY A 167 -4.56 6.21 -10.58
N VAL A 168 -3.42 6.17 -9.89
CA VAL A 168 -3.03 7.20 -8.90
C VAL A 168 -3.03 8.63 -9.49
N ALA A 169 -2.76 8.79 -10.79
CA ALA A 169 -2.83 10.07 -11.49
C ALA A 169 -4.21 10.72 -11.42
N ASP A 170 -5.27 9.93 -11.33
CA ASP A 170 -6.65 10.43 -11.24
C ASP A 170 -7.04 10.90 -9.83
N MET A 171 -6.13 10.78 -8.85
CA MET A 171 -6.33 11.29 -7.49
C MET A 171 -6.05 12.79 -7.36
N VAL A 172 -5.55 13.42 -8.43
CA VAL A 172 -5.28 14.86 -8.52
C VAL A 172 -6.04 15.50 -9.67
N ALA A 173 -6.25 16.82 -9.60
CA ALA A 173 -6.94 17.57 -10.66
C ALA A 173 -6.12 17.67 -11.94
N ASP A 174 -4.80 17.93 -11.79
CA ASP A 174 -3.84 18.05 -12.89
C ASP A 174 -2.52 17.42 -12.47
N VAL A 175 -2.06 16.44 -13.22
CA VAL A 175 -0.77 15.76 -13.00
C VAL A 175 0.44 16.66 -13.28
N ASN A 176 0.24 17.78 -13.95
CA ASN A 176 1.30 18.78 -14.19
C ASN A 176 1.37 19.83 -13.07
N ASP A 177 0.39 19.89 -12.18
CA ASP A 177 0.45 20.75 -11.00
C ASP A 177 1.24 20.06 -9.89
N LEU A 178 2.49 20.48 -9.71
CA LEU A 178 3.39 19.93 -8.69
C LEU A 178 2.83 20.11 -7.28
N THR A 179 2.08 21.16 -7.00
CA THR A 179 1.50 21.42 -5.67
C THR A 179 0.47 20.34 -5.32
N SER A 180 -0.46 20.08 -6.23
CA SER A 180 -1.47 19.02 -6.08
C SER A 180 -0.85 17.65 -6.00
N CYS A 181 0.16 17.35 -6.83
CA CYS A 181 0.87 16.08 -6.82
C CYS A 181 1.63 15.85 -5.50
N ASN A 182 2.32 16.87 -5.00
CA ASN A 182 3.02 16.79 -3.71
C ASN A 182 2.05 16.59 -2.54
N ALA A 183 0.94 17.32 -2.50
CA ALA A 183 -0.07 17.16 -1.47
C ALA A 183 -0.68 15.75 -1.48
N CYS A 184 -0.99 15.20 -2.66
CA CYS A 184 -1.48 13.83 -2.81
C CYS A 184 -0.44 12.82 -2.32
N THR A 185 0.83 12.98 -2.72
CA THR A 185 1.93 12.10 -2.31
C THR A 185 2.12 12.12 -0.80
N GLN A 186 2.16 13.32 -0.19
CA GLN A 186 2.29 13.46 1.26
C GLN A 186 1.13 12.77 1.97
N LYS A 187 -0.10 12.93 1.48
CA LYS A 187 -1.26 12.28 2.06
C LYS A 187 -1.19 10.75 1.97
N LEU A 188 -0.73 10.22 0.85
CA LEU A 188 -0.50 8.77 0.71
C LEU A 188 0.60 8.28 1.66
N MET A 189 1.66 9.07 1.89
CA MET A 189 2.70 8.76 2.88
C MET A 189 2.14 8.70 4.30
N GLU A 190 1.33 9.67 4.70
CA GLU A 190 0.65 9.68 6.01
C GLU A 190 -0.24 8.44 6.19
N LEU A 191 -1.00 8.07 5.15
CA LEU A 191 -1.83 6.87 5.16
C LEU A 191 -1.00 5.59 5.18
N SER A 192 0.15 5.58 4.50
CA SER A 192 1.02 4.39 4.42
C SER A 192 1.66 4.04 5.76
N ALA A 193 1.86 5.00 6.65
CA ALA A 193 2.39 4.75 8.00
C ALA A 193 1.56 3.72 8.79
N ARG A 194 0.29 3.53 8.41
CA ARG A 194 -0.63 2.54 8.99
C ARG A 194 -0.88 1.34 8.07
N LEU A 195 -0.50 1.43 6.78
CA LEU A 195 -0.95 0.55 5.71
C LEU A 195 0.14 0.43 4.65
N ILE A 196 -0.03 -0.49 3.67
CA ILE A 196 0.81 -0.49 2.47
C ILE A 196 0.00 0.08 1.32
N VAL A 197 0.60 1.00 0.58
CA VAL A 197 0.04 1.53 -0.67
C VAL A 197 0.91 1.03 -1.84
N ILE A 198 0.28 0.41 -2.84
CA ILE A 198 0.89 -0.01 -4.10
C ILE A 198 0.15 0.65 -5.26
#